data_dffdf21b87e44457cb46bd70f179f912
#
_entry.id   dffdf21b87e44457cb46bd70f179f912
#
_cell.length_a   1.000
_cell.length_b   1.000
_cell.length_c   1.000
_cell.angle_alpha   90.00
_cell.angle_beta   90.00
_cell.angle_gamma   90.00
#
_symmetry.space_group_name_H-M   'P 1'
#
loop_
_entity.id
_entity.type
_entity.pdbx_description
1 polymer ?
#
loop_
_entity_poly.entity_id
_entity_poly.type
_entity_poly.pdbx_seq_one_letter_code
_entity_poly.pdbx_strand_id
1 'polypeptide(L)'
;MRCSGEEDSATQSQRRRAFARAFKAPRDVVVDLTELVFADPSLIFDLAILAQRLRAGGRRLLVQGAQPHIVRLIELVGLNRQPGVQFAV
;
A
#
# COMPACT_ATOMS: atom_id res chain seq x y z
N MET A 1 2.99 -6.02 -5.48
CA MET A 1 2.24 -6.41 -4.28
C MET A 1 0.74 -6.29 -4.54
N ARG A 2 -0.01 -7.30 -4.19
CA ARG A 2 -1.46 -7.28 -4.38
C ARG A 2 -2.16 -7.48 -3.03
N CYS A 3 -3.15 -6.63 -2.75
CA CYS A 3 -4.02 -6.77 -1.60
C CYS A 3 -5.41 -7.16 -2.09
N SER A 4 -6.03 -8.17 -1.48
CA SER A 4 -7.32 -8.68 -1.92
C SER A 4 -8.18 -9.09 -0.73
N GLY A 5 -9.50 -9.14 -0.97
CA GLY A 5 -10.47 -9.58 0.02
C GLY A 5 -10.59 -8.66 1.22
N GLU A 6 -10.71 -9.26 2.39
CA GLU A 6 -10.77 -8.55 3.66
C GLU A 6 -9.45 -8.71 4.41
N GLU A 7 -8.90 -7.60 4.86
CA GLU A 7 -7.71 -7.62 5.72
C GLU A 7 -8.13 -7.83 7.17
N ASP A 8 -7.75 -8.96 7.73
CA ASP A 8 -8.00 -9.29 9.13
C ASP A 8 -6.73 -9.82 9.80
N SER A 9 -6.84 -10.24 11.05
CA SER A 9 -5.68 -10.74 11.79
C SER A 9 -5.10 -12.02 11.20
N ALA A 10 -5.91 -12.84 10.52
CA ALA A 10 -5.44 -14.08 9.91
C ALA A 10 -4.55 -13.83 8.69
N THR A 11 -4.72 -12.70 7.99
CA THR A 11 -3.93 -12.36 6.80
C THR A 11 -2.68 -11.55 7.11
N GLN A 12 -2.50 -11.08 8.33
CA GLN A 12 -1.41 -10.17 8.68
C GLN A 12 -0.03 -10.79 8.47
N SER A 13 0.15 -12.08 8.70
CA SER A 13 1.44 -12.72 8.50
C SER A 13 1.84 -12.76 7.02
N GLN A 14 0.88 -13.00 6.12
CA GLN A 14 1.12 -12.94 4.68
C GLN A 14 1.45 -11.51 4.24
N ARG A 15 0.75 -10.54 4.78
CA ARG A 15 1.00 -9.12 4.53
C ARG A 15 2.43 -8.75 4.94
N ARG A 16 2.88 -9.17 6.12
CA ARG A 16 4.24 -8.87 6.58
C ARG A 16 5.31 -9.42 5.64
N ARG A 17 5.11 -10.61 5.09
CA ARG A 17 6.04 -11.20 4.13
C ARG A 17 6.09 -10.39 2.84
N ALA A 18 4.93 -9.95 2.35
CA ALA A 18 4.85 -9.11 1.16
C ALA A 18 5.56 -7.77 1.38
N PHE A 19 5.35 -7.14 2.54
CA PHE A 19 6.03 -5.89 2.87
C PHE A 19 7.54 -6.08 3.00
N ALA A 20 7.98 -7.17 3.63
CA ALA A 20 9.41 -7.47 3.76
C ALA A 20 10.08 -7.58 2.40
N ARG A 21 9.41 -8.22 1.43
CA ARG A 21 9.92 -8.30 0.05
C ARG A 21 9.93 -6.93 -0.62
N ALA A 22 8.86 -6.15 -0.42
CA ALA A 22 8.76 -4.82 -1.00
C ALA A 22 9.85 -3.88 -0.48
N PHE A 23 10.17 -3.93 0.82
CA PHE A 23 11.25 -3.13 1.39
C PHE A 23 12.60 -3.40 0.73
N LYS A 24 12.83 -4.63 0.29
CA LYS A 24 14.09 -5.05 -0.34
C LYS A 24 14.08 -4.93 -1.86
N ALA A 25 12.96 -4.56 -2.45
CA ALA A 25 12.84 -4.44 -3.90
C ALA A 25 13.82 -3.39 -4.43
N PRO A 26 14.58 -3.69 -5.50
CA PRO A 26 15.54 -2.73 -6.05
C PRO A 26 14.89 -1.64 -6.90
N ARG A 27 13.61 -1.74 -7.17
CA ARG A 27 12.86 -0.84 -8.07
C ARG A 27 11.62 -0.30 -7.36
N ASP A 28 10.88 0.56 -8.07
CA ASP A 28 9.59 1.04 -7.63
C ASP A 28 8.66 -0.14 -7.36
N VAL A 29 7.80 0.01 -6.36
CA VAL A 29 6.86 -1.04 -5.96
C VAL A 29 5.47 -0.64 -6.42
N VAL A 30 4.78 -1.56 -7.10
CA VAL A 30 3.38 -1.40 -7.48
C VAL A 30 2.52 -2.14 -6.49
N VAL A 31 1.53 -1.45 -5.93
CA VAL A 31 0.52 -2.04 -5.05
C VAL A 31 -0.80 -2.05 -5.79
N ASP A 32 -1.33 -3.25 -6.03
CA ASP A 32 -2.60 -3.43 -6.71
C ASP A 32 -3.70 -3.63 -5.66
N LEU A 33 -4.63 -2.70 -5.60
CA LEU A 33 -5.76 -2.71 -4.66
C LEU A 33 -7.09 -3.03 -5.36
N THR A 34 -7.05 -3.49 -6.60
CA THR A 34 -8.25 -3.75 -7.40
C THR A 34 -9.21 -4.71 -6.70
N GLU A 35 -8.67 -5.74 -6.06
CA GLU A 35 -9.47 -6.78 -5.40
C GLU A 35 -9.69 -6.52 -3.90
N LEU A 36 -9.21 -5.40 -3.39
CA LEU A 36 -9.38 -5.07 -1.97
C LEU A 36 -10.77 -4.51 -1.75
N VAL A 37 -11.58 -5.24 -1.01
CA VAL A 37 -12.97 -4.87 -0.70
C VAL A 37 -13.06 -4.11 0.62
N PHE A 38 -12.30 -4.56 1.61
CA PHE A 38 -12.28 -3.96 2.94
C PHE A 38 -10.84 -3.94 3.46
N ALA A 39 -10.45 -2.85 4.08
CA ALA A 39 -9.12 -2.72 4.66
C ALA A 39 -9.21 -2.07 6.04
N ASP A 40 -8.45 -2.63 6.97
CA ASP A 40 -8.17 -1.98 8.24
C ASP A 40 -7.27 -0.76 7.97
N PRO A 41 -7.48 0.37 8.66
CA PRO A 41 -6.58 1.53 8.53
C PRO A 41 -5.11 1.20 8.73
N SER A 42 -4.78 0.16 9.51
CA SER A 42 -3.40 -0.27 9.71
C SER A 42 -2.71 -0.67 8.41
N LEU A 43 -3.42 -1.24 7.44
CA LEU A 43 -2.85 -1.55 6.13
C LEU A 43 -2.39 -0.28 5.42
N ILE A 44 -3.20 0.77 5.47
CA ILE A 44 -2.87 2.04 4.82
C ILE A 44 -1.68 2.70 5.52
N PHE A 45 -1.61 2.64 6.85
CA PHE A 45 -0.45 3.12 7.59
C PHE A 45 0.82 2.35 7.20
N ASP A 46 0.73 1.04 7.04
CA ASP A 46 1.86 0.22 6.61
C ASP A 46 2.31 0.62 5.21
N LEU A 47 1.39 0.92 4.31
CA LEU A 47 1.72 1.42 2.96
C LEU A 47 2.42 2.78 3.04
N ALA A 48 2.02 3.64 3.97
CA ALA A 48 2.69 4.92 4.18
C ALA A 48 4.14 4.72 4.65
N ILE A 49 4.37 3.79 5.55
CA ILE A 49 5.72 3.45 6.02
C ILE A 49 6.56 2.89 4.87
N LEU A 50 5.97 2.02 4.06
CA LEU A 50 6.64 1.48 2.88
C LEU A 50 7.04 2.59 1.92
N ALA A 51 6.12 3.54 1.66
CA ALA A 51 6.40 4.68 0.79
C ALA A 51 7.58 5.51 1.28
N GLN A 52 7.66 5.76 2.59
CA GLN A 52 8.78 6.50 3.18
C GLN A 52 10.11 5.79 2.97
N ARG A 53 10.13 4.48 3.17
CA ARG A 53 11.36 3.69 3.01
C ARG A 53 11.78 3.59 1.55
N LEU A 54 10.83 3.44 0.64
CA LEU A 54 11.14 3.41 -0.78
C LEU A 54 11.72 4.76 -1.23
N ARG A 55 11.12 5.85 -0.77
CA ARG A 55 11.59 7.20 -1.09
C ARG A 55 13.02 7.43 -0.62
N ALA A 56 13.35 6.97 0.57
CA ALA A 56 14.71 7.11 1.11
C ALA A 56 15.75 6.43 0.20
N GLY A 57 15.36 5.39 -0.53
CA GLY A 57 16.21 4.72 -1.51
C GLY A 57 16.02 5.21 -2.94
N GLY A 58 15.34 6.34 -3.16
CA GLY A 58 15.08 6.88 -4.50
C GLY A 58 14.03 6.13 -5.28
N ARG A 59 13.20 5.32 -4.62
CA ARG A 59 12.15 4.53 -5.25
C ARG A 59 10.77 5.13 -4.96
N ARG A 60 9.76 4.67 -5.69
CA ARG A 60 8.39 5.17 -5.58
C ARG A 60 7.43 4.05 -5.26
N LEU A 61 6.30 4.42 -4.64
CA LEU A 61 5.17 3.54 -4.44
C LEU A 61 4.07 3.92 -5.43
N LEU A 62 3.67 2.95 -6.26
CA LEU A 62 2.60 3.13 -7.24
C LEU A 62 1.38 2.37 -6.74
N VAL A 63 0.29 3.07 -6.52
CA VAL A 63 -0.98 2.47 -6.07
C VAL A 63 -1.95 2.46 -7.22
N GLN A 64 -2.52 1.31 -7.53
CA GLN A 64 -3.45 1.19 -8.65
C GLN A 64 -4.71 0.45 -8.26
N GLY A 65 -5.81 0.79 -8.92
CA GLY A 65 -7.04 0.04 -8.87
C GLY A 65 -7.87 0.18 -7.60
N ALA A 66 -7.56 1.14 -6.72
CA ALA A 66 -8.30 1.30 -5.48
C ALA A 66 -9.78 1.65 -5.74
N GLN A 67 -10.68 0.93 -5.08
CA GLN A 67 -12.11 1.23 -5.13
C GLN A 67 -12.41 2.54 -4.38
N PRO A 68 -13.55 3.21 -4.68
CA PRO A 68 -13.83 4.54 -4.09
C PRO A 68 -13.77 4.59 -2.58
N HIS A 69 -14.28 3.58 -1.88
CA HIS A 69 -14.24 3.56 -0.42
C HIS A 69 -12.82 3.36 0.12
N ILE A 70 -11.97 2.69 -0.62
CA ILE A 70 -10.55 2.52 -0.27
C ILE A 70 -9.80 3.84 -0.53
N VAL A 71 -10.12 4.53 -1.62
CA VAL A 71 -9.55 5.86 -1.89
C VAL A 71 -9.88 6.81 -0.75
N ARG A 72 -11.10 6.76 -0.23
CA ARG A 72 -11.49 7.58 0.92
C ARG A 72 -10.65 7.31 2.15
N LEU A 73 -10.41 6.02 2.43
CA LEU A 73 -9.56 5.62 3.55
C LEU A 73 -8.12 6.12 3.35
N ILE A 74 -7.61 6.02 2.14
CA ILE A 74 -6.28 6.53 1.77
C ILE A 74 -6.19 8.02 2.05
N GLU A 75 -7.21 8.79 1.67
CA GLU A 75 -7.25 10.23 1.91
C GLU A 75 -7.31 10.56 3.39
N LEU A 76 -8.09 9.81 4.18
CA LEU A 76 -8.21 10.02 5.62
C LEU A 76 -6.89 9.77 6.35
N VAL A 77 -6.14 8.76 5.95
CA VAL A 77 -4.83 8.44 6.53
C VAL A 77 -3.75 9.39 6.01
N GLY A 78 -3.92 9.96 4.82
CA GLY A 78 -2.97 10.88 4.22
C GLY A 78 -1.93 10.21 3.34
N LEU A 79 -2.13 8.96 2.95
CA LEU A 79 -1.19 8.26 2.06
C LEU A 79 -1.00 9.01 0.74
N ASN A 80 -2.07 9.60 0.21
CA ASN A 80 -2.03 10.37 -1.04
C ASN A 80 -1.18 11.63 -0.95
N ARG A 81 -0.86 12.09 0.26
CA ARG A 81 -0.02 13.27 0.49
C ARG A 81 1.45 12.92 0.67
N GLN A 82 1.78 11.65 0.80
CA GLN A 82 3.16 11.21 0.97
C GLN A 82 3.95 11.44 -0.31
N PRO A 83 5.13 12.12 -0.22
CA PRO A 83 6.00 12.25 -1.38
C PRO A 83 6.42 10.86 -1.91
N GLY A 84 6.50 10.73 -3.22
CA GLY A 84 6.90 9.46 -3.84
C GLY A 84 5.77 8.46 -4.01
N VAL A 85 4.55 8.80 -3.58
CA VAL A 85 3.35 7.98 -3.82
C VAL A 85 2.65 8.50 -5.07
N GLN A 86 2.37 7.60 -6.01
CA GLN A 86 1.65 7.91 -7.23
C GLN A 86 0.44 6.99 -7.35
N PHE A 87 -0.66 7.54 -7.83
CA PHE A 87 -1.89 6.79 -8.05
C PHE A 87 -2.14 6.64 -9.55
N ALA A 88 -2.26 5.40 -9.99
CA ALA A 88 -2.70 5.09 -11.35
C ALA A 88 -4.21 4.83 -11.32
N VAL A 89 -4.92 5.50 -12.17
CA VAL A 89 -6.36 5.36 -12.31
C VAL A 89 -6.69 4.13 -13.15
#